data_4b31f1adb5b69de06de0cedb54b42ad9
#
_entry.id   4b31f1adb5b69de06de0cedb54b42ad9
#
_cell.length_a   1.000
_cell.length_b   1.000
_cell.length_c   1.000
_cell.angle_alpha   90.00
_cell.angle_beta   90.00
_cell.angle_gamma   90.00
#
_symmetry.space_group_name_H-M   'P 1'
#
loop_
_entity.id
_entity.type
_entity.pdbx_description
1 polymer ?
#
loop_
_entity_poly.entity_id
_entity_poly.type
_entity_poly.pdbx_seq_one_letter_code
_entity_poly.pdbx_strand_id
1 'polypeptide(L)'
;SIITHGQMIHVAMKAAEELEKKGIEADVLDLRSLRPLDVEAILESVSKTNRAVCLEEGWSYGGVGSQVTSVLMEEAFDDLDAPVLRVTQADVPMPYNKKLEAWSKPSVGRLVEACEKVCYV
;
A
#
# COMPACT_ATOMS: atom_id res chain seq x y z
N SER A 1 7.55 -1.94 -3.25
CA SER A 1 7.13 -2.24 -1.86
C SER A 1 5.63 -2.05 -1.70
N ILE A 2 4.96 -2.99 -1.03
CA ILE A 2 3.57 -2.85 -0.57
C ILE A 2 3.63 -2.65 0.94
N ILE A 3 3.24 -1.46 1.38
CA ILE A 3 3.32 -1.06 2.80
C ILE A 3 1.91 -1.06 3.38
N THR A 4 1.69 -1.87 4.39
CA THR A 4 0.35 -2.10 4.94
C THR A 4 0.37 -2.38 6.43
N HIS A 5 -0.81 -2.52 7.02
CA HIS A 5 -1.01 -2.91 8.41
C HIS A 5 -2.37 -3.56 8.62
N GLY A 6 -2.55 -4.22 9.76
CA GLY A 6 -3.82 -4.83 10.15
C GLY A 6 -4.24 -5.95 9.20
N GLN A 7 -5.53 -6.09 8.97
CA GLN A 7 -6.09 -7.14 8.12
C GLN A 7 -5.71 -7.04 6.65
N MET A 8 -5.29 -5.87 6.20
CA MET A 8 -4.89 -5.67 4.81
C MET A 8 -3.62 -6.44 4.43
N ILE A 9 -2.87 -6.97 5.40
CA ILE A 9 -1.75 -7.86 5.11
C ILE A 9 -2.19 -9.08 4.28
N HIS A 10 -3.37 -9.62 4.52
CA HIS A 10 -3.89 -10.75 3.76
C HIS A 10 -4.19 -10.38 2.30
N VAL A 11 -4.70 -9.18 2.07
CA VAL A 11 -4.91 -8.64 0.71
C VAL A 11 -3.57 -8.41 0.03
N ALA A 12 -2.60 -7.85 0.73
CA ALA A 12 -1.25 -7.60 0.21
C ALA A 12 -0.54 -8.92 -0.20
N MET A 13 -0.63 -9.96 0.62
CA MET A 13 -0.03 -11.26 0.31
C MET A 13 -0.64 -11.90 -0.93
N LYS A 14 -1.97 -11.87 -1.06
CA LYS A 14 -2.64 -12.38 -2.27
C LYS A 14 -2.26 -11.57 -3.52
N ALA A 15 -2.18 -10.26 -3.39
CA ALA A 15 -1.74 -9.40 -4.50
C ALA A 15 -0.29 -9.70 -4.90
N ALA A 16 0.60 -9.94 -3.94
CA ALA A 16 1.98 -10.32 -4.21
C ALA A 16 2.07 -11.63 -5.01
N GLU A 17 1.25 -12.64 -4.68
CA GLU A 17 1.17 -13.89 -5.45
C GLU A 17 0.70 -13.66 -6.90
N GLU A 18 -0.28 -12.79 -7.10
CA GLU A 18 -0.76 -12.43 -8.45
C GLU A 18 0.29 -11.64 -9.24
N LEU A 19 1.01 -10.75 -8.59
CA LEU A 19 2.09 -9.97 -9.19
C LEU A 19 3.27 -10.86 -9.60
N GLU A 20 3.62 -11.85 -8.78
CA GLU A 20 4.68 -12.81 -9.09
C GLU A 20 4.39 -13.56 -10.39
N LYS A 21 3.14 -13.97 -10.62
CA LYS A 21 2.71 -14.60 -11.88
C LYS A 21 2.91 -13.70 -13.09
N LYS A 22 2.95 -12.38 -12.88
CA LYS A 22 3.18 -11.35 -13.90
C LYS A 22 4.65 -10.91 -13.99
N GLY A 23 5.53 -11.55 -13.24
CA GLY A 23 6.95 -11.22 -13.22
C GLY A 23 7.34 -10.03 -12.35
N ILE A 24 6.47 -9.62 -11.43
CA ILE A 24 6.73 -8.53 -10.49
C ILE A 24 6.91 -9.11 -9.09
N GLU A 25 8.10 -8.99 -8.53
CA GLU A 25 8.37 -9.38 -7.15
C GLU A 25 8.06 -8.24 -6.20
N ALA A 26 7.12 -8.46 -5.27
CA ALA A 26 6.70 -7.48 -4.30
C ALA A 26 7.35 -7.73 -2.94
N ASP A 27 7.89 -6.68 -2.34
CA ASP A 27 8.31 -6.67 -0.94
C ASP A 27 7.13 -6.20 -0.08
N VAL A 28 6.55 -7.10 0.71
CA VAL A 28 5.37 -6.79 1.54
C VAL A 28 5.83 -6.45 2.95
N LEU A 29 5.61 -5.20 3.36
CA LEU A 29 5.96 -4.70 4.68
C LEU A 29 4.70 -4.53 5.55
N ASP A 30 4.60 -5.32 6.60
CA ASP A 30 3.60 -5.16 7.65
C ASP A 30 4.15 -4.23 8.73
N LEU A 31 3.58 -3.04 8.85
CA LEU A 31 4.05 -2.02 9.80
C LEU A 31 3.88 -2.42 11.26
N ARG A 32 2.87 -3.23 11.58
CA ARG A 32 2.52 -3.72 12.92
C ARG A 32 2.25 -2.63 13.96
N SER A 33 3.13 -1.62 14.05
CA SER A 33 2.97 -0.45 14.92
C SER A 33 2.91 0.81 14.06
N LEU A 34 1.94 1.68 14.36
CA LEU A 34 1.77 2.95 13.65
C LEU A 34 2.38 4.12 14.43
N ARG A 35 2.51 3.96 15.74
CA ARG A 35 3.13 4.95 16.63
C ARG A 35 3.75 4.24 17.84
N PRO A 36 5.08 4.08 17.90
CA PRO A 36 6.05 4.58 16.91
C PRO A 36 5.96 3.85 15.56
N LEU A 37 6.15 4.61 14.48
CA LEU A 37 6.25 4.07 13.12
C LEU A 37 7.67 3.58 12.86
N ASP A 38 7.81 2.39 12.30
CA ASP A 38 9.11 1.84 11.93
C ASP A 38 9.61 2.45 10.60
N VAL A 39 10.12 3.66 10.70
CA VAL A 39 10.63 4.43 9.55
C VAL A 39 11.81 3.71 8.90
N GLU A 40 12.69 3.12 9.68
CA GLU A 40 13.88 2.41 9.17
C GLU A 40 13.48 1.25 8.26
N ALA A 41 12.50 0.44 8.66
CA ALA A 41 12.00 -0.66 7.84
C ALA A 41 11.35 -0.17 6.53
N ILE A 42 10.64 0.96 6.57
CA ILE A 42 10.04 1.58 5.38
C ILE A 42 11.15 2.01 4.40
N LEU A 43 12.15 2.72 4.88
CA LEU A 43 13.26 3.20 4.07
C LEU A 43 14.07 2.05 3.48
N GLU A 44 14.35 1.01 4.26
CA GLU A 44 15.05 -0.18 3.80
C GLU A 44 14.29 -0.90 2.67
N SER A 45 12.98 -1.11 2.84
CA SER A 45 12.15 -1.73 1.81
C SER A 45 12.15 -0.93 0.51
N VAL A 46 11.93 0.36 0.58
CA VAL A 46 11.84 1.22 -0.60
C VAL A 46 13.20 1.40 -1.28
N SER A 47 14.31 1.41 -0.54
CA SER A 47 15.65 1.45 -1.13
C SER A 47 15.95 0.23 -2.01
N LYS A 48 15.35 -0.92 -1.69
CA LYS A 48 15.47 -2.15 -2.51
C LYS A 48 14.61 -2.12 -3.77
N THR A 49 13.38 -1.62 -3.65
CA THR A 49 12.35 -1.75 -4.70
C THR A 49 12.18 -0.50 -5.54
N ASN A 50 12.55 0.66 -5.04
CA ASN A 50 12.42 1.98 -5.66
C ASN A 50 10.98 2.42 -5.99
N ARG A 51 9.99 1.69 -5.51
CA ARG A 51 8.56 1.95 -5.72
C ARG A 51 7.76 1.57 -4.49
N ALA A 52 6.71 2.33 -4.19
CA ALA A 52 5.88 2.08 -3.03
C ALA A 52 4.40 2.25 -3.34
N VAL A 53 3.60 1.33 -2.81
CA VAL A 53 2.15 1.41 -2.76
C VAL A 53 1.72 1.19 -1.31
N CYS A 54 0.97 2.13 -0.75
CA CYS A 54 0.40 2.00 0.58
C CYS A 54 -1.00 1.41 0.50
N LEU A 55 -1.29 0.45 1.34
CA LEU A 55 -2.59 -0.22 1.41
C LEU A 55 -3.15 -0.11 2.82
N GLU A 56 -4.36 0.44 2.96
CA GLU A 56 -5.05 0.55 4.25
C GLU A 56 -6.57 0.49 4.12
N GLU A 57 -7.23 0.05 5.16
CA GLU A 57 -8.71 0.05 5.25
C GLU A 57 -9.28 1.44 5.51
N GLY A 58 -8.48 2.34 6.04
CA GLY A 58 -8.91 3.71 6.32
C GLY A 58 -9.17 4.52 5.05
N TRP A 59 -9.70 5.71 5.24
CA TRP A 59 -9.86 6.67 4.16
C TRP A 59 -8.52 7.25 3.70
N SER A 60 -8.44 7.69 2.46
CA SER A 60 -7.23 8.31 1.94
C SER A 60 -6.92 9.64 2.63
N TYR A 61 -7.96 10.39 3.00
CA TYR A 61 -7.80 11.66 3.70
C TYR A 61 -7.33 11.42 5.15
N GLY A 62 -6.13 11.92 5.46
CA GLY A 62 -5.55 11.80 6.79
C GLY A 62 -5.15 10.39 7.22
N GLY A 63 -5.09 9.43 6.29
CA GLY A 63 -4.74 8.04 6.59
C GLY A 63 -3.24 7.83 6.83
N VAL A 64 -2.89 6.65 7.33
CA VAL A 64 -1.50 6.23 7.60
C VAL A 64 -0.64 6.29 6.34
N GLY A 65 -1.20 5.95 5.18
CA GLY A 65 -0.50 6.06 3.90
C GLY A 65 -0.03 7.48 3.58
N SER A 66 -0.74 8.50 4.06
CA SER A 66 -0.30 9.89 3.93
C SER A 66 0.97 10.15 4.76
N GLN A 67 1.05 9.61 5.96
CA GLN A 67 2.23 9.72 6.81
C GLN A 67 3.43 8.97 6.21
N VAL A 68 3.20 7.77 5.71
CA VAL A 68 4.24 6.98 5.03
C VAL A 68 4.75 7.73 3.79
N THR A 69 3.86 8.29 3.00
CA THR A 69 4.22 9.11 1.83
C THR A 69 5.07 10.30 2.22
N SER A 70 4.71 11.01 3.30
CA SER A 70 5.49 12.13 3.81
C SER A 70 6.91 11.72 4.21
N VAL A 71 7.05 10.61 4.94
CA VAL A 71 8.37 10.05 5.31
C VAL A 71 9.21 9.74 4.07
N LEU A 72 8.63 9.09 3.07
CA LEU A 72 9.34 8.75 1.84
C LEU A 72 9.76 9.98 1.05
N MET A 73 8.93 11.02 1.01
CA MET A 73 9.28 12.28 0.34
C MET A 73 10.39 13.03 1.05
N GLU A 74 10.41 13.00 2.38
CA GLU A 74 11.42 13.71 3.15
C GLU A 74 12.77 12.96 3.19
N GLU A 75 12.75 11.64 3.26
CA GLU A 75 13.94 10.84 3.56
C GLU A 75 14.37 9.87 2.45
N ALA A 76 13.53 9.60 1.46
CA ALA A 76 13.82 8.64 0.39
C ALA A 76 13.41 9.13 -1.00
N PHE A 77 13.27 10.43 -1.20
CA PHE A 77 12.85 10.98 -2.50
C PHE A 77 13.73 10.50 -3.66
N ASP A 78 15.04 10.46 -3.46
CA ASP A 78 15.98 10.05 -4.49
C ASP A 78 15.92 8.55 -4.83
N ASP A 79 15.33 7.73 -3.96
CA ASP A 79 15.15 6.29 -4.18
C ASP A 79 13.87 5.97 -4.98
N LEU A 80 12.96 6.93 -5.14
CA LEU A 80 11.67 6.71 -5.79
C LEU A 80 11.75 6.88 -7.30
N ASP A 81 11.32 5.84 -8.03
CA ASP A 81 11.21 5.85 -9.49
C ASP A 81 9.78 6.17 -9.98
N ALA A 82 8.83 6.25 -9.06
CA ALA A 82 7.43 6.55 -9.33
C ALA A 82 6.79 7.26 -8.14
N PRO A 83 5.69 8.00 -8.36
CA PRO A 83 4.89 8.52 -7.25
C PRO A 83 4.41 7.40 -6.33
N VAL A 84 4.37 7.65 -5.03
CA VAL A 84 3.79 6.73 -4.06
C VAL A 84 2.27 6.71 -4.25
N LEU A 85 1.71 5.56 -4.57
CA LEU A 85 0.27 5.39 -4.69
C LEU A 85 -0.35 4.85 -3.40
N ARG A 86 -1.61 5.14 -3.19
CA ARG A 86 -2.37 4.68 -2.03
C ARG A 86 -3.64 3.97 -2.47
N VAL A 87 -3.86 2.77 -1.96
CA VAL A 87 -5.09 1.99 -2.12
C VAL A 87 -5.81 2.00 -0.78
N THR A 88 -6.97 2.62 -0.74
CA THR A 88 -7.70 2.92 0.48
C THR A 88 -9.17 2.56 0.33
N GLN A 89 -9.90 2.61 1.45
CA GLN A 89 -11.35 2.56 1.41
C GLN A 89 -11.91 3.75 0.61
N ALA A 90 -13.04 3.54 -0.07
CA ALA A 90 -13.78 4.63 -0.67
C ALA A 90 -14.16 5.67 0.40
N ASP A 91 -14.13 6.95 0.05
CA ASP A 91 -14.40 8.06 0.98
C ASP A 91 -15.92 8.19 1.25
N VAL A 92 -16.46 7.16 1.88
CA VAL A 92 -17.87 7.04 2.28
C VAL A 92 -17.96 6.40 3.66
N PRO A 93 -19.03 6.63 4.44
CA PRO A 93 -19.29 5.86 5.65
C PRO A 93 -19.37 4.37 5.33
N MET A 94 -18.91 3.51 6.26
CA MET A 94 -18.95 2.06 6.07
C MET A 94 -20.40 1.58 5.90
N PRO A 95 -20.77 1.01 4.75
CA PRO A 95 -22.12 0.51 4.53
C PRO A 95 -22.43 -0.75 5.35
N TYR A 96 -23.68 -0.95 5.74
CA TYR A 96 -24.13 -2.18 6.39
C TYR A 96 -24.37 -3.34 5.41
N ASN A 97 -24.69 -3.02 4.16
CA ASN A 97 -24.90 -4.03 3.13
C ASN A 97 -23.57 -4.69 2.76
N LYS A 98 -23.50 -6.02 2.81
CA LYS A 98 -22.25 -6.77 2.55
C LYS A 98 -21.65 -6.50 1.18
N LYS A 99 -22.45 -6.31 0.15
CA LYS A 99 -21.95 -6.01 -1.21
C LYS A 99 -21.33 -4.61 -1.28
N LEU A 100 -21.99 -3.63 -0.67
CA LEU A 100 -21.48 -2.25 -0.62
C LEU A 100 -20.28 -2.15 0.30
N GLU A 101 -20.25 -2.88 1.41
CA GLU A 101 -19.08 -2.96 2.30
C GLU A 101 -17.87 -3.53 1.54
N ALA A 102 -18.03 -4.64 0.83
CA ALA A 102 -16.97 -5.23 0.02
C ALA A 102 -16.49 -4.29 -1.09
N TRP A 103 -17.42 -3.57 -1.73
CA TRP A 103 -17.09 -2.58 -2.75
C TRP A 103 -16.28 -1.40 -2.18
N SER A 104 -16.60 -0.95 -0.97
CA SER A 104 -15.94 0.19 -0.32
C SER A 104 -14.52 -0.11 0.15
N LYS A 105 -14.22 -1.38 0.44
CA LYS A 105 -12.90 -1.82 0.93
C LYS A 105 -11.88 -1.96 -0.19
N PRO A 106 -10.59 -1.84 0.12
CA PRO A 106 -9.53 -2.21 -0.80
C PRO A 106 -9.63 -3.67 -1.23
N SER A 107 -9.33 -3.94 -2.48
CA SER A 107 -9.35 -5.30 -3.04
C SER A 107 -7.98 -5.70 -3.60
N VAL A 108 -7.77 -7.00 -3.78
CA VAL A 108 -6.58 -7.54 -4.44
C VAL A 108 -6.41 -6.94 -5.84
N GLY A 109 -7.51 -6.88 -6.63
CA GLY A 109 -7.46 -6.33 -7.99
C GLY A 109 -7.03 -4.86 -8.03
N ARG A 110 -7.58 -4.03 -7.14
CA ARG A 110 -7.19 -2.61 -7.04
C ARG A 110 -5.72 -2.44 -6.65
N LEU A 111 -5.23 -3.29 -5.76
CA LEU A 111 -3.84 -3.26 -5.34
C LEU A 111 -2.90 -3.69 -6.46
N VAL A 112 -3.23 -4.78 -7.17
CA VAL A 112 -2.45 -5.24 -8.33
C VAL A 112 -2.38 -4.15 -9.39
N GLU A 113 -3.50 -3.51 -9.73
CA GLU A 113 -3.54 -2.40 -10.68
C GLU A 113 -2.63 -1.23 -10.25
N ALA A 114 -2.67 -0.85 -8.97
CA ALA A 114 -1.80 0.20 -8.45
C ALA A 114 -0.32 -0.18 -8.54
N CYS A 115 0.02 -1.43 -8.24
CA CYS A 115 1.39 -1.92 -8.35
C CYS A 115 1.88 -1.94 -9.82
N GLU A 116 1.05 -2.39 -10.75
CA GLU A 116 1.37 -2.34 -12.18
C GLU A 116 1.59 -0.89 -12.64
N LYS A 117 0.77 0.03 -12.17
CA LYS A 117 0.89 1.45 -12.51
C LYS A 117 2.22 2.06 -12.06
N VAL A 118 2.68 1.78 -10.86
CA VAL A 118 4.00 2.28 -10.39
C VAL A 118 5.16 1.57 -11.07
N CYS A 119 4.95 0.39 -11.65
CA CYS A 119 5.93 -0.32 -12.47
C CYS A 119 5.88 0.06 -13.95
N TYR A 120 4.95 0.92 -14.35
CA TYR A 120 4.74 1.34 -15.73
C TYR A 120 4.41 0.19 -16.71
N VAL A 121 3.65 -0.76 -16.26
CA VAL A 121 3.19 -1.92 -17.06
C VAL A 121 1.66 -2.00 -17.13
#